data_53ea73c234abeff267c21ca33eb7e1b2
#
_entry.id   53ea73c234abeff267c21ca33eb7e1b2
#
_cell.length_a   1.000
_cell.length_b   1.000
_cell.length_c   1.000
_cell.angle_alpha   90.00
_cell.angle_beta   90.00
_cell.angle_gamma   90.00
#
_symmetry.space_group_name_H-M   'P 1'
#
loop_
_entity.id
_entity.type
_entity.pdbx_description
1 polymer ?
#
loop_
_entity_poly.entity_id
_entity_poly.type
_entity_poly.pdbx_seq_one_letter_code
_entity_poly.pdbx_strand_id
1 'polypeptide(L)'
;NLAVGENIFQWSISNGPCVNGQGAATMSIFIFNDQNPIANAGPDQELCTVDSASTTLSGSNIIFPAVGTWSMVSGSGTIDNVNDPLLGGYDLGVGVTVLEWTVDNGPCLPGVTTDQITISIYDENNPIANAGPDQDLCTPIAAVDLNGSAVIFPAVGTWTLIGGGGTIQDPNDPVTTITGLTPGIYNVVWTVDNGPCTNGITTDTLRIRLYDDANPDADAGPDQELCTAGGPTVTTNLQGSNVIFPAVGTWQVALGPPSIVIADINDPNTSVSGLAVGENILIWTVENGVCANAVTTDRVSIFVFDQNNPDADAGPDQQVCTPLTNAFMAGSSVTFPAVGTWTLTSGTGVF
;
A
#
# COMPACT_ATOMS: atom_id res chain seq x y z
N ASN A 1 42.83 11.33 -61.51
CA ASN A 1 42.11 10.88 -60.33
C ASN A 1 40.95 11.84 -60.12
N LEU A 2 39.76 11.29 -59.96
CA LEU A 2 38.56 12.05 -59.57
C LEU A 2 38.52 12.24 -58.06
N ALA A 3 38.02 13.40 -57.62
CA ALA A 3 37.82 13.67 -56.21
C ALA A 3 36.50 13.04 -55.73
N VAL A 4 36.38 12.73 -54.39
CA VAL A 4 35.11 12.38 -53.76
C VAL A 4 34.13 13.55 -53.97
N GLY A 5 32.90 13.24 -54.34
CA GLY A 5 31.87 14.20 -54.69
C GLY A 5 31.48 14.11 -56.17
N GLU A 6 30.84 15.17 -56.66
CA GLU A 6 30.42 15.28 -58.04
C GLU A 6 31.55 15.81 -58.92
N ASN A 7 31.85 15.10 -60.01
CA ASN A 7 32.79 15.51 -61.03
C ASN A 7 32.03 15.67 -62.33
N ILE A 8 31.98 16.90 -62.85
CA ILE A 8 31.21 17.25 -64.04
C ILE A 8 32.20 17.34 -65.25
N PHE A 9 31.92 16.55 -66.28
CA PHE A 9 32.64 16.58 -67.53
C PHE A 9 31.74 17.17 -68.62
N GLN A 10 32.36 18.04 -69.48
CA GLN A 10 31.68 18.58 -70.63
C GLN A 10 32.31 17.99 -71.90
N TRP A 11 31.46 17.42 -72.72
CA TRP A 11 31.83 17.06 -74.09
C TRP A 11 31.38 18.14 -75.03
N SER A 12 32.31 18.74 -75.76
CA SER A 12 32.06 19.79 -76.72
C SER A 12 32.44 19.38 -78.13
N ILE A 13 31.59 19.62 -79.06
CA ILE A 13 31.82 19.37 -80.48
C ILE A 13 31.90 20.72 -81.16
N SER A 14 33.00 20.95 -81.89
CA SER A 14 33.08 22.08 -82.82
C SER A 14 33.11 21.51 -84.23
N ASN A 15 32.11 21.92 -85.03
CA ASN A 15 32.00 21.44 -86.43
C ASN A 15 32.34 22.51 -87.41
N GLY A 16 33.27 23.40 -87.02
CA GLY A 16 33.75 24.48 -87.86
C GLY A 16 32.70 25.41 -88.40
N PRO A 17 32.66 25.76 -89.67
CA PRO A 17 31.73 26.70 -90.24
C PRO A 17 30.30 26.12 -90.53
N CYS A 18 30.02 24.89 -90.22
CA CYS A 18 28.73 24.26 -90.49
C CYS A 18 27.65 24.86 -89.60
N VAL A 19 26.39 24.86 -90.12
CA VAL A 19 25.24 25.50 -89.45
C VAL A 19 24.95 24.93 -88.04
N ASN A 20 25.29 23.62 -87.77
CA ASN A 20 25.20 22.99 -86.46
C ASN A 20 26.56 22.92 -85.77
N GLY A 21 27.33 24.01 -85.87
CA GLY A 21 28.78 24.06 -85.63
C GLY A 21 29.26 23.89 -84.19
N GLN A 22 28.40 24.05 -83.22
CA GLN A 22 28.76 23.94 -81.81
C GLN A 22 27.66 23.24 -80.98
N GLY A 23 28.01 22.20 -80.31
CA GLY A 23 27.18 21.50 -79.33
C GLY A 23 28.00 21.14 -78.10
N ALA A 24 27.43 21.32 -76.93
CA ALA A 24 28.00 20.87 -75.65
C ALA A 24 26.98 20.11 -74.82
N ALA A 25 27.41 19.02 -74.21
CA ALA A 25 26.63 18.25 -73.24
C ALA A 25 27.50 17.93 -72.00
N THR A 26 26.93 17.90 -70.88
CA THR A 26 27.61 17.56 -69.61
C THR A 26 27.16 16.19 -69.07
N MET A 27 28.08 15.51 -68.40
CA MET A 27 27.81 14.31 -67.62
C MET A 27 28.42 14.45 -66.22
N SER A 28 27.75 13.98 -65.19
CA SER A 28 28.24 13.94 -63.81
C SER A 28 28.73 12.54 -63.48
N ILE A 29 29.89 12.42 -62.81
CA ILE A 29 30.36 11.21 -62.17
C ILE A 29 30.45 11.47 -60.68
N PHE A 30 29.65 10.72 -59.90
CA PHE A 30 29.66 10.80 -58.44
C PHE A 30 30.65 9.78 -57.88
N ILE A 31 31.64 10.22 -57.10
CA ILE A 31 32.60 9.38 -56.39
C ILE A 31 32.22 9.36 -54.92
N PHE A 32 31.74 8.23 -54.48
CA PHE A 32 31.38 8.01 -53.08
C PHE A 32 32.60 7.66 -52.24
N ASN A 33 32.56 7.97 -50.94
CA ASN A 33 33.63 7.68 -50.00
C ASN A 33 33.35 6.35 -49.29
N ASP A 34 34.25 5.38 -49.37
CA ASP A 34 34.17 4.10 -48.69
C ASP A 34 34.38 4.20 -47.17
N GLN A 35 34.87 5.38 -46.68
CA GLN A 35 34.99 5.69 -45.26
C GLN A 35 33.77 6.48 -44.70
N ASN A 36 32.70 6.59 -45.47
CA ASN A 36 31.50 7.26 -45.00
C ASN A 36 30.91 6.52 -43.77
N PRO A 37 30.55 7.23 -42.67
CA PRO A 37 30.00 6.58 -41.50
C PRO A 37 28.72 5.79 -41.81
N ILE A 38 28.53 4.67 -41.15
CA ILE A 38 27.26 3.94 -41.13
C ILE A 38 26.22 4.75 -40.37
N ALA A 39 24.95 4.42 -40.56
CA ALA A 39 23.85 5.07 -39.84
C ALA A 39 24.02 4.91 -38.31
N ASN A 40 23.86 6.01 -37.59
CA ASN A 40 23.74 6.09 -36.15
C ASN A 40 22.78 7.23 -35.85
N ALA A 41 21.65 6.92 -35.19
CA ALA A 41 20.58 7.86 -34.89
C ALA A 41 20.80 8.65 -33.57
N GLY A 42 21.86 8.28 -32.83
CA GLY A 42 22.12 8.80 -31.49
C GLY A 42 21.39 8.03 -30.39
N PRO A 43 21.57 8.42 -29.13
CA PRO A 43 20.97 7.74 -27.98
C PRO A 43 19.47 8.04 -27.87
N ASP A 44 18.73 7.09 -27.28
CA ASP A 44 17.33 7.28 -26.88
C ASP A 44 17.19 8.49 -25.96
N GLN A 45 16.01 9.13 -26.01
CA GLN A 45 15.73 10.37 -25.27
C GLN A 45 14.45 10.23 -24.46
N GLU A 46 14.46 10.87 -23.29
CA GLU A 46 13.29 11.03 -22.42
C GLU A 46 13.04 12.52 -22.21
N LEU A 47 11.83 12.97 -22.49
CA LEU A 47 11.41 14.36 -22.40
C LEU A 47 10.14 14.48 -21.58
N CYS A 48 9.91 15.66 -21.00
CA CYS A 48 8.68 15.99 -20.30
C CYS A 48 8.04 17.24 -20.93
N THR A 49 6.72 17.25 -21.06
CA THR A 49 5.99 18.36 -21.64
C THR A 49 4.58 18.51 -21.05
N VAL A 50 4.01 19.69 -21.16
CA VAL A 50 2.59 19.96 -20.86
C VAL A 50 1.69 19.84 -22.10
N ASP A 51 2.27 19.81 -23.31
CA ASP A 51 1.53 19.80 -24.57
C ASP A 51 2.31 19.04 -25.66
N SER A 52 3.37 19.66 -26.20
CA SER A 52 4.26 19.03 -27.17
C SER A 52 5.72 19.32 -26.85
N ALA A 53 6.61 18.43 -27.26
CA ALA A 53 8.04 18.56 -27.06
C ALA A 53 8.78 18.74 -28.37
N SER A 54 9.94 19.37 -28.29
CA SER A 54 10.93 19.41 -29.38
C SER A 54 12.28 19.00 -28.86
N THR A 55 13.05 18.30 -29.70
CA THR A 55 14.42 17.87 -29.35
C THR A 55 15.34 17.96 -30.54
N THR A 56 16.65 17.87 -30.30
CA THR A 56 17.66 17.79 -31.37
C THR A 56 18.03 16.33 -31.63
N LEU A 57 18.01 15.94 -32.89
CA LEU A 57 18.47 14.64 -33.36
C LEU A 57 19.99 14.68 -33.55
N SER A 58 20.63 13.52 -33.45
CA SER A 58 22.09 13.37 -33.52
C SER A 58 22.47 12.27 -34.50
N GLY A 59 21.92 12.33 -35.71
CA GLY A 59 22.30 11.40 -36.79
C GLY A 59 23.81 11.51 -37.15
N SER A 60 24.42 10.42 -37.58
CA SER A 60 25.79 10.41 -38.06
C SER A 60 25.94 11.33 -39.24
N ASN A 61 27.02 12.15 -39.24
CA ASN A 61 27.36 13.00 -40.34
C ASN A 61 27.72 12.16 -41.58
N ILE A 62 27.36 12.64 -42.74
CA ILE A 62 27.59 11.98 -44.01
C ILE A 62 28.54 12.81 -44.91
N ILE A 63 29.20 12.14 -45.84
CA ILE A 63 30.10 12.74 -46.82
C ILE A 63 29.41 12.65 -48.18
N PHE A 64 29.13 13.82 -48.80
CA PHE A 64 28.56 13.90 -50.14
C PHE A 64 29.40 13.08 -51.14
N PRO A 65 28.79 12.29 -52.06
CA PRO A 65 27.37 12.30 -52.46
C PRO A 65 26.44 11.31 -51.74
N ALA A 66 26.87 10.68 -50.64
CA ALA A 66 25.98 9.89 -49.83
C ALA A 66 24.81 10.75 -49.33
N VAL A 67 23.68 10.12 -49.05
CA VAL A 67 22.45 10.77 -48.59
C VAL A 67 22.02 10.17 -47.25
N GLY A 68 21.81 11.03 -46.26
CA GLY A 68 21.16 10.67 -45.00
C GLY A 68 19.70 11.10 -45.03
N THR A 69 18.82 10.30 -44.41
CA THR A 69 17.40 10.62 -44.37
C THR A 69 16.76 10.13 -43.08
N TRP A 70 16.15 11.05 -42.35
CA TRP A 70 15.25 10.74 -41.22
C TRP A 70 13.87 10.32 -41.73
N SER A 71 13.32 9.28 -41.13
CA SER A 71 11.93 8.87 -41.31
C SER A 71 11.27 8.52 -39.99
N MET A 72 9.96 8.75 -39.91
CA MET A 72 9.17 8.36 -38.73
C MET A 72 8.70 6.91 -38.89
N VAL A 73 9.08 6.06 -37.96
CA VAL A 73 8.66 4.66 -37.90
C VAL A 73 7.34 4.52 -37.17
N SER A 74 7.20 5.24 -36.04
CA SER A 74 5.96 5.28 -35.24
C SER A 74 5.89 6.55 -34.39
N GLY A 75 4.69 6.85 -33.86
CA GLY A 75 4.45 8.02 -33.02
C GLY A 75 3.87 9.19 -33.81
N SER A 76 4.08 10.42 -33.30
CA SER A 76 3.55 11.66 -33.90
C SER A 76 4.61 12.75 -33.87
N GLY A 77 4.54 13.67 -34.81
CA GLY A 77 5.45 14.82 -34.90
C GLY A 77 5.78 15.18 -36.33
N THR A 78 6.64 16.20 -36.48
CA THR A 78 7.14 16.69 -37.78
C THR A 78 8.65 16.74 -37.78
N ILE A 79 9.25 16.50 -38.96
CA ILE A 79 10.69 16.62 -39.22
C ILE A 79 10.85 17.68 -40.29
N ASP A 80 11.44 18.84 -39.97
CA ASP A 80 11.49 19.99 -40.93
C ASP A 80 12.41 19.70 -42.12
N ASN A 81 13.58 19.15 -41.87
CA ASN A 81 14.52 18.78 -42.90
C ASN A 81 15.05 17.35 -42.68
N VAL A 82 14.45 16.42 -43.37
CA VAL A 82 14.73 15.01 -43.22
C VAL A 82 16.19 14.64 -43.55
N ASN A 83 16.94 15.49 -44.29
CA ASN A 83 18.30 15.19 -44.69
C ASN A 83 19.36 15.85 -43.80
N ASP A 84 18.96 16.63 -42.77
CA ASP A 84 19.91 17.18 -41.81
C ASP A 84 20.10 16.21 -40.62
N PRO A 85 21.30 15.67 -40.41
CA PRO A 85 21.56 14.74 -39.32
C PRO A 85 21.35 15.38 -37.92
N LEU A 86 21.51 16.71 -37.79
CA LEU A 86 21.50 17.42 -36.50
C LEU A 86 20.22 18.24 -36.25
N LEU A 87 19.26 18.13 -37.13
CA LEU A 87 18.03 18.92 -37.00
C LEU A 87 17.08 18.33 -35.95
N GLY A 88 16.24 19.21 -35.36
CA GLY A 88 15.24 18.83 -34.34
C GLY A 88 14.00 18.16 -34.92
N GLY A 89 13.40 17.29 -34.13
CA GLY A 89 11.99 16.89 -34.26
C GLY A 89 11.11 17.88 -33.55
N TYR A 90 10.00 18.30 -34.17
CA TYR A 90 9.07 19.27 -33.63
C TYR A 90 7.68 18.66 -33.42
N ASP A 91 6.91 19.26 -32.48
CA ASP A 91 5.54 18.88 -32.16
C ASP A 91 5.35 17.41 -31.82
N LEU A 92 6.36 16.84 -31.14
CA LEU A 92 6.29 15.49 -30.62
C LEU A 92 5.25 15.42 -29.49
N GLY A 93 4.19 14.66 -29.68
CA GLY A 93 3.13 14.49 -28.67
C GLY A 93 3.54 13.52 -27.56
N VAL A 94 2.82 13.58 -26.43
CA VAL A 94 2.96 12.62 -25.32
C VAL A 94 2.83 11.19 -25.85
N GLY A 95 3.74 10.31 -25.43
CA GLY A 95 3.84 8.93 -25.89
C GLY A 95 5.25 8.57 -26.28
N VAL A 96 5.38 7.57 -27.17
CA VAL A 96 6.67 7.10 -27.69
C VAL A 96 6.71 7.32 -29.20
N THR A 97 7.73 8.06 -29.63
CA THR A 97 8.03 8.27 -31.06
C THR A 97 9.34 7.56 -31.42
N VAL A 98 9.32 6.81 -32.53
CA VAL A 98 10.50 6.13 -33.05
C VAL A 98 10.85 6.74 -34.41
N LEU A 99 12.07 7.24 -34.52
CA LEU A 99 12.62 7.78 -35.75
C LEU A 99 13.77 6.87 -36.23
N GLU A 100 13.93 6.78 -37.56
CA GLU A 100 15.01 6.01 -38.19
C GLU A 100 15.90 6.93 -39.02
N TRP A 101 17.20 6.84 -38.81
CA TRP A 101 18.24 7.47 -39.66
C TRP A 101 18.73 6.46 -40.65
N THR A 102 18.54 6.74 -41.93
CA THR A 102 19.06 5.94 -43.06
C THR A 102 20.21 6.64 -43.71
N VAL A 103 21.32 5.95 -43.95
CA VAL A 103 22.45 6.42 -44.75
C VAL A 103 22.56 5.56 -45.98
N ASP A 104 22.43 6.18 -47.17
CA ASP A 104 22.64 5.57 -48.48
C ASP A 104 23.99 6.05 -49.03
N ASN A 105 24.97 5.14 -49.04
CA ASN A 105 26.32 5.38 -49.56
C ASN A 105 26.51 4.83 -51.00
N GLY A 106 25.43 4.74 -51.74
CA GLY A 106 25.42 4.33 -53.15
C GLY A 106 26.10 2.97 -53.38
N PRO A 107 27.07 2.91 -54.33
CA PRO A 107 27.72 1.64 -54.68
C PRO A 107 28.77 1.14 -53.69
N CYS A 108 29.12 1.93 -52.66
CA CYS A 108 30.12 1.54 -51.65
C CYS A 108 29.47 0.55 -50.65
N LEU A 109 30.24 -0.38 -50.10
CA LEU A 109 29.77 -1.26 -49.05
C LEU A 109 29.95 -0.60 -47.66
N PRO A 110 28.98 -0.70 -46.77
CA PRO A 110 27.74 -1.51 -46.80
C PRO A 110 26.56 -0.91 -47.58
N GLY A 111 26.66 0.09 -48.40
CA GLY A 111 25.62 0.67 -49.23
C GLY A 111 24.58 1.42 -48.40
N VAL A 112 23.49 0.79 -48.06
CA VAL A 112 22.43 1.35 -47.19
C VAL A 112 22.54 0.78 -45.78
N THR A 113 22.52 1.64 -44.78
CA THR A 113 22.46 1.31 -43.35
C THR A 113 21.39 2.10 -42.66
N THR A 114 20.78 1.52 -41.60
CA THR A 114 19.75 2.19 -40.77
C THR A 114 20.06 2.04 -39.30
N ASP A 115 19.61 3.03 -38.52
CA ASP A 115 19.61 3.00 -37.06
C ASP A 115 18.42 3.78 -36.52
N GLN A 116 17.89 3.39 -35.33
CA GLN A 116 16.68 3.99 -34.77
C GLN A 116 16.97 4.66 -33.43
N ILE A 117 16.22 5.72 -33.15
CA ILE A 117 16.17 6.41 -31.87
C ILE A 117 14.73 6.34 -31.34
N THR A 118 14.59 5.99 -30.06
CA THR A 118 13.32 6.07 -29.32
C THR A 118 13.28 7.35 -28.50
N ILE A 119 12.19 8.11 -28.63
CA ILE A 119 11.95 9.33 -27.87
C ILE A 119 10.68 9.11 -27.05
N SER A 120 10.83 8.97 -25.73
CA SER A 120 9.74 8.84 -24.77
C SER A 120 9.36 10.22 -24.24
N ILE A 121 8.11 10.63 -24.43
CA ILE A 121 7.62 11.96 -24.07
C ILE A 121 6.54 11.81 -23.01
N TYR A 122 6.88 12.21 -21.79
CA TYR A 122 6.06 12.13 -20.60
C TYR A 122 5.19 13.39 -20.45
N ASP A 123 3.98 13.23 -19.88
CA ASP A 123 3.06 14.34 -19.60
C ASP A 123 3.36 14.93 -18.20
N GLU A 124 3.67 16.23 -18.14
CA GLU A 124 3.85 16.94 -16.86
C GLU A 124 2.57 16.95 -16.01
N ASN A 125 1.39 16.80 -16.65
CA ASN A 125 0.09 16.71 -15.98
C ASN A 125 -0.29 15.26 -15.58
N ASN A 126 0.60 14.29 -15.75
CA ASN A 126 0.33 12.91 -15.31
C ASN A 126 -0.04 12.91 -13.82
N PRO A 127 -1.14 12.24 -13.41
CA PRO A 127 -1.54 12.18 -12.02
C PRO A 127 -0.43 11.64 -11.12
N ILE A 128 -0.22 12.28 -9.97
CA ILE A 128 0.63 11.73 -8.91
C ILE A 128 0.02 10.44 -8.35
N ALA A 129 0.84 9.62 -7.72
CA ALA A 129 0.38 8.39 -7.10
C ALA A 129 -0.70 8.67 -6.05
N ASN A 130 -1.80 7.93 -6.16
CA ASN A 130 -2.87 7.83 -5.17
C ASN A 130 -3.34 6.38 -5.13
N ALA A 131 -3.16 5.72 -3.99
CA ALA A 131 -3.52 4.31 -3.77
C ALA A 131 -4.99 4.11 -3.36
N GLY A 132 -5.74 5.19 -3.18
CA GLY A 132 -7.08 5.17 -2.63
C GLY A 132 -7.11 5.13 -1.09
N PRO A 133 -8.32 5.09 -0.49
CA PRO A 133 -8.47 5.12 0.96
C PRO A 133 -8.11 3.79 1.62
N ASP A 134 -7.68 3.84 2.89
CA ASP A 134 -7.51 2.66 3.74
C ASP A 134 -8.78 1.80 3.77
N GLN A 135 -8.63 0.48 3.88
CA GLN A 135 -9.72 -0.48 3.87
C GLN A 135 -9.74 -1.33 5.14
N ASP A 136 -10.90 -1.39 5.78
CA ASP A 136 -11.19 -2.32 6.88
C ASP A 136 -12.16 -3.38 6.37
N LEU A 137 -11.77 -4.64 6.46
CA LEU A 137 -12.46 -5.78 5.87
C LEU A 137 -12.57 -6.92 6.88
N CYS A 138 -13.55 -7.80 6.65
CA CYS A 138 -13.76 -8.99 7.46
C CYS A 138 -13.78 -10.25 6.60
N THR A 139 -13.18 -11.34 7.09
CA THR A 139 -13.26 -12.64 6.41
C THR A 139 -14.69 -13.19 6.45
N PRO A 140 -15.10 -14.07 5.51
CA PRO A 140 -14.35 -14.55 4.37
C PRO A 140 -14.36 -13.55 3.20
N ILE A 141 -13.19 -13.28 2.61
CA ILE A 141 -13.07 -12.53 1.36
C ILE A 141 -12.25 -13.32 0.34
N ALA A 142 -12.61 -13.24 -0.93
CA ALA A 142 -11.87 -13.90 -2.01
C ALA A 142 -10.75 -13.00 -2.57
N ALA A 143 -11.02 -11.71 -2.66
CA ALA A 143 -10.11 -10.69 -3.20
C ALA A 143 -10.41 -9.32 -2.60
N VAL A 144 -9.43 -8.44 -2.64
CA VAL A 144 -9.56 -7.01 -2.27
C VAL A 144 -9.25 -6.18 -3.50
N ASP A 145 -10.13 -5.23 -3.82
CA ASP A 145 -9.96 -4.32 -4.95
C ASP A 145 -8.93 -3.23 -4.63
N LEU A 146 -8.02 -3.00 -5.57
CA LEU A 146 -7.06 -1.90 -5.57
C LEU A 146 -7.46 -0.91 -6.66
N ASN A 147 -7.47 0.38 -6.33
CA ASN A 147 -7.89 1.46 -7.22
C ASN A 147 -6.87 2.60 -7.16
N GLY A 148 -5.76 2.43 -7.85
CA GLY A 148 -4.73 3.45 -7.98
C GLY A 148 -5.13 4.56 -8.95
N SER A 149 -4.46 5.70 -8.84
CA SER A 149 -4.56 6.76 -9.85
C SER A 149 -4.15 6.23 -11.23
N ALA A 150 -4.87 6.63 -12.27
CA ALA A 150 -4.51 6.31 -13.65
C ALA A 150 -3.14 6.91 -14.00
N VAL A 151 -2.45 6.32 -14.96
CA VAL A 151 -1.19 6.81 -15.53
C VAL A 151 -1.35 7.08 -17.02
N ILE A 152 -0.65 8.09 -17.51
CA ILE A 152 -0.60 8.45 -18.93
C ILE A 152 0.67 7.89 -19.53
N PHE A 153 0.55 6.95 -20.48
CA PHE A 153 1.71 6.36 -21.16
C PHE A 153 2.61 7.46 -21.77
N PRO A 154 3.95 7.40 -21.63
CA PRO A 154 4.78 6.25 -21.25
C PRO A 154 5.05 6.09 -19.74
N ALA A 155 4.46 6.91 -18.86
CA ALA A 155 4.59 6.70 -17.42
C ALA A 155 4.12 5.29 -17.02
N VAL A 156 4.68 4.78 -15.95
CA VAL A 156 4.40 3.43 -15.45
C VAL A 156 3.91 3.48 -14.01
N GLY A 157 2.76 2.84 -13.75
CA GLY A 157 2.27 2.59 -12.40
C GLY A 157 2.68 1.20 -11.94
N THR A 158 2.95 1.03 -10.64
CA THR A 158 3.30 -0.28 -10.07
C THR A 158 2.80 -0.42 -8.65
N TRP A 159 1.99 -1.46 -8.40
CA TRP A 159 1.58 -1.88 -7.07
C TRP A 159 2.65 -2.76 -6.43
N THR A 160 2.94 -2.51 -5.15
CA THR A 160 3.85 -3.32 -4.35
C THR A 160 3.23 -3.64 -3.00
N LEU A 161 3.15 -4.92 -2.63
CA LEU A 161 2.75 -5.36 -1.30
C LEU A 161 3.96 -5.36 -0.37
N ILE A 162 3.87 -4.64 0.76
CA ILE A 162 4.91 -4.60 1.79
C ILE A 162 4.51 -5.49 2.95
N GLY A 163 5.22 -6.61 3.10
CA GLY A 163 5.00 -7.61 4.16
C GLY A 163 3.77 -8.49 3.92
N GLY A 164 3.70 -9.60 4.67
CA GLY A 164 2.59 -10.54 4.60
C GLY A 164 2.54 -11.41 3.34
N GLY A 165 1.50 -12.26 3.29
CA GLY A 165 1.16 -13.08 2.11
C GLY A 165 0.10 -12.39 1.27
N GLY A 166 0.03 -12.76 0.02
CA GLY A 166 -0.95 -12.25 -0.95
C GLY A 166 -0.35 -12.13 -2.34
N THR A 167 -1.21 -12.09 -3.35
CA THR A 167 -0.79 -11.96 -4.75
C THR A 167 -1.60 -10.86 -5.42
N ILE A 168 -0.93 -9.84 -5.94
CA ILE A 168 -1.53 -8.82 -6.80
C ILE A 168 -1.65 -9.41 -8.20
N GLN A 169 -2.85 -9.35 -8.79
CA GLN A 169 -3.16 -10.02 -10.08
C GLN A 169 -2.40 -9.39 -11.25
N ASP A 170 -2.45 -8.08 -11.35
CA ASP A 170 -1.66 -7.31 -12.30
C ASP A 170 -1.05 -6.11 -11.55
N PRO A 171 0.24 -6.13 -11.27
CA PRO A 171 0.87 -5.05 -10.52
C PRO A 171 0.99 -3.74 -11.31
N ASN A 172 0.82 -3.76 -12.63
CA ASN A 172 0.91 -2.55 -13.45
C ASN A 172 -0.45 -1.96 -13.85
N ASP A 173 -1.55 -2.65 -13.58
CA ASP A 173 -2.88 -2.09 -13.76
C ASP A 173 -3.27 -1.28 -12.51
N PRO A 174 -3.59 0.03 -12.63
CA PRO A 174 -4.08 0.81 -11.51
C PRO A 174 -5.34 0.23 -10.87
N VAL A 175 -6.18 -0.47 -11.65
CA VAL A 175 -7.40 -1.13 -11.17
C VAL A 175 -7.22 -2.64 -11.21
N THR A 176 -6.80 -3.21 -10.10
CA THR A 176 -6.50 -4.64 -9.98
C THR A 176 -7.02 -5.22 -8.67
N THR A 177 -6.73 -6.46 -8.38
CA THR A 177 -7.12 -7.13 -7.14
C THR A 177 -5.92 -7.79 -6.47
N ILE A 178 -6.01 -7.89 -5.14
CA ILE A 178 -5.09 -8.71 -4.35
C ILE A 178 -5.84 -9.88 -3.74
N THR A 179 -5.27 -11.08 -3.82
CA THR A 179 -5.85 -12.34 -3.34
C THR A 179 -4.94 -13.04 -2.34
N GLY A 180 -5.49 -13.99 -1.58
CA GLY A 180 -4.71 -14.83 -0.65
C GLY A 180 -4.29 -14.14 0.64
N LEU A 181 -4.94 -13.01 1.01
CA LEU A 181 -4.73 -12.37 2.30
C LEU A 181 -5.35 -13.22 3.43
N THR A 182 -4.67 -13.25 4.57
CA THR A 182 -5.14 -13.81 5.84
C THR A 182 -5.40 -12.68 6.85
N PRO A 183 -6.10 -12.91 7.97
CA PRO A 183 -6.27 -11.87 8.99
C PRO A 183 -4.95 -11.20 9.35
N GLY A 184 -4.93 -9.84 9.33
CA GLY A 184 -3.71 -9.08 9.52
C GLY A 184 -3.79 -7.65 9.01
N ILE A 185 -2.64 -6.95 9.03
CA ILE A 185 -2.49 -5.59 8.51
C ILE A 185 -1.48 -5.61 7.35
N TYR A 186 -1.84 -5.01 6.23
CA TYR A 186 -1.04 -4.94 5.01
C TYR A 186 -0.89 -3.50 4.56
N ASN A 187 0.29 -3.16 4.04
CA ASN A 187 0.53 -1.91 3.34
C ASN A 187 0.76 -2.22 1.87
N VAL A 188 -0.04 -1.59 1.01
CA VAL A 188 0.06 -1.74 -0.44
C VAL A 188 0.41 -0.38 -1.02
N VAL A 189 1.53 -0.30 -1.72
CA VAL A 189 2.06 0.96 -2.24
C VAL A 189 1.79 1.04 -3.73
N TRP A 190 1.19 2.14 -4.17
CA TRP A 190 1.10 2.55 -5.55
C TRP A 190 2.24 3.51 -5.87
N THR A 191 3.07 3.15 -6.83
CA THR A 191 4.17 3.99 -7.32
C THR A 191 3.86 4.39 -8.75
N VAL A 192 4.00 5.68 -9.07
CA VAL A 192 3.93 6.21 -10.44
C VAL A 192 5.31 6.75 -10.80
N ASP A 193 5.91 6.20 -11.86
CA ASP A 193 7.14 6.69 -12.46
C ASP A 193 6.81 7.46 -13.73
N ASN A 194 6.98 8.77 -13.68
CA ASN A 194 6.72 9.72 -14.76
C ASN A 194 8.02 10.27 -15.38
N GLY A 195 9.08 9.46 -15.39
CA GLY A 195 10.35 9.75 -16.04
C GLY A 195 10.98 11.08 -15.60
N PRO A 196 11.40 11.93 -16.56
CA PRO A 196 12.14 13.17 -16.28
C PRO A 196 11.24 14.34 -15.82
N CYS A 197 9.93 14.16 -15.69
CA CYS A 197 9.01 15.21 -15.26
C CYS A 197 9.26 15.68 -13.82
N THR A 198 8.74 16.84 -13.43
CA THR A 198 8.92 17.45 -12.11
C THR A 198 8.48 16.50 -10.98
N ASN A 199 7.38 15.76 -11.20
CA ASN A 199 6.89 14.73 -10.31
C ASN A 199 7.33 13.34 -10.78
N GLY A 200 8.62 13.15 -11.07
CA GLY A 200 9.18 11.96 -11.70
C GLY A 200 8.71 10.66 -11.04
N ILE A 201 9.03 10.45 -9.76
CA ILE A 201 8.54 9.29 -9.01
C ILE A 201 7.71 9.76 -7.81
N THR A 202 6.47 9.28 -7.75
CA THR A 202 5.57 9.52 -6.62
C THR A 202 5.05 8.21 -6.05
N THR A 203 4.74 8.18 -4.76
CA THR A 203 4.22 6.99 -4.07
C THR A 203 3.08 7.37 -3.14
N ASP A 204 2.12 6.47 -3.01
CA ASP A 204 1.08 6.53 -1.98
C ASP A 204 0.80 5.13 -1.43
N THR A 205 0.32 5.06 -0.19
CA THR A 205 0.15 3.79 0.52
C THR A 205 -1.28 3.62 0.98
N LEU A 206 -1.91 2.54 0.56
CA LEU A 206 -3.16 2.01 1.05
C LEU A 206 -2.87 1.00 2.18
N ARG A 207 -3.52 1.16 3.33
CA ARG A 207 -3.49 0.18 4.41
C ARG A 207 -4.76 -0.67 4.40
N ILE A 208 -4.59 -1.99 4.38
CA ILE A 208 -5.69 -2.95 4.51
C ILE A 208 -5.60 -3.60 5.89
N ARG A 209 -6.69 -3.51 6.68
CA ARG A 209 -6.88 -4.28 7.91
C ARG A 209 -7.92 -5.36 7.64
N LEU A 210 -7.51 -6.62 7.67
CA LEU A 210 -8.39 -7.76 7.48
C LEU A 210 -8.63 -8.45 8.82
N TYR A 211 -9.84 -8.29 9.34
CA TYR A 211 -10.31 -8.91 10.57
C TYR A 211 -10.84 -10.31 10.31
N ASP A 212 -10.84 -11.16 11.36
CA ASP A 212 -11.36 -12.52 11.28
C ASP A 212 -12.80 -12.58 11.80
N ASP A 213 -13.75 -13.04 10.99
CA ASP A 213 -15.13 -13.27 11.41
C ASP A 213 -15.25 -14.39 12.47
N ALA A 214 -14.25 -15.29 12.51
CA ALA A 214 -14.14 -16.34 13.53
C ALA A 214 -13.48 -15.87 14.84
N ASN A 215 -13.15 -14.57 14.98
CA ASN A 215 -12.61 -14.05 16.22
C ASN A 215 -13.60 -14.27 17.37
N PRO A 216 -13.17 -14.85 18.51
CA PRO A 216 -14.07 -15.10 19.64
C PRO A 216 -14.72 -13.84 20.16
N ASP A 217 -15.98 -13.94 20.57
CA ASP A 217 -16.63 -12.91 21.38
C ASP A 217 -15.88 -12.73 22.71
N ALA A 218 -16.08 -11.57 23.34
CA ALA A 218 -15.51 -11.31 24.65
C ALA A 218 -16.05 -12.32 25.67
N ASP A 219 -15.13 -12.98 26.39
CA ASP A 219 -15.34 -13.82 27.56
C ASP A 219 -14.32 -13.38 28.60
N ALA A 220 -14.77 -12.85 29.73
CA ALA A 220 -13.93 -12.36 30.81
C ALA A 220 -13.42 -13.50 31.74
N GLY A 221 -13.83 -14.73 31.46
CA GLY A 221 -13.59 -15.89 32.29
C GLY A 221 -14.53 -15.97 33.51
N PRO A 222 -14.38 -17.03 34.32
CA PRO A 222 -15.28 -17.27 35.47
C PRO A 222 -15.06 -16.26 36.59
N ASP A 223 -16.13 -15.98 37.35
CA ASP A 223 -16.05 -15.23 38.61
C ASP A 223 -15.05 -15.87 39.58
N GLN A 224 -14.38 -15.02 40.35
CA GLN A 224 -13.31 -15.45 41.26
C GLN A 224 -13.69 -15.10 42.71
N GLU A 225 -13.29 -16.00 43.61
CA GLU A 225 -13.39 -15.79 45.07
C GLU A 225 -12.00 -15.80 45.69
N LEU A 226 -11.64 -14.76 46.40
CA LEU A 226 -10.34 -14.57 47.03
C LEU A 226 -10.51 -14.26 48.50
N CYS A 227 -9.51 -14.61 49.32
CA CYS A 227 -9.50 -14.31 50.74
C CYS A 227 -8.30 -13.42 51.08
N THR A 228 -8.51 -12.44 51.96
CA THR A 228 -7.42 -11.56 52.45
C THR A 228 -7.42 -11.45 53.97
N ALA A 229 -6.23 -11.39 54.56
CA ALA A 229 -6.05 -11.14 56.00
C ALA A 229 -5.95 -9.64 56.35
N GLY A 230 -6.42 -8.76 55.44
CA GLY A 230 -6.37 -7.30 55.65
C GLY A 230 -5.07 -6.61 55.14
N GLY A 231 -4.33 -7.26 54.22
CA GLY A 231 -3.19 -6.63 53.53
C GLY A 231 -3.62 -5.72 52.41
N PRO A 232 -2.76 -4.77 51.98
CA PRO A 232 -3.14 -3.71 51.02
C PRO A 232 -3.26 -4.14 49.57
N THR A 233 -2.97 -5.41 49.20
CA THR A 233 -2.94 -5.81 47.78
C THR A 233 -3.35 -7.25 47.57
N VAL A 234 -4.62 -7.49 47.33
CA VAL A 234 -5.06 -8.75 46.75
C VAL A 234 -4.74 -8.72 45.25
N THR A 235 -4.13 -9.79 44.77
CA THR A 235 -3.73 -9.95 43.38
C THR A 235 -4.24 -11.25 42.83
N THR A 236 -4.71 -11.25 41.59
CA THR A 236 -5.07 -12.46 40.83
C THR A 236 -4.77 -12.29 39.36
N ASN A 237 -4.88 -13.37 38.56
CA ASN A 237 -4.80 -13.30 37.12
C ASN A 237 -6.20 -13.34 36.52
N LEU A 238 -6.39 -12.54 35.50
CA LEU A 238 -7.57 -12.55 34.65
C LEU A 238 -7.49 -13.67 33.61
N GLN A 239 -8.64 -14.05 33.03
CA GLN A 239 -8.74 -15.17 32.07
C GLN A 239 -9.64 -14.77 30.89
N GLY A 240 -9.34 -13.64 30.25
CA GLY A 240 -10.08 -13.18 29.09
C GLY A 240 -9.88 -14.11 27.88
N SER A 241 -10.84 -14.11 26.97
CA SER A 241 -10.73 -14.77 25.66
C SER A 241 -9.58 -14.20 24.86
N ASN A 242 -8.83 -15.07 24.15
CA ASN A 242 -7.82 -14.63 23.21
C ASN A 242 -8.47 -13.91 22.02
N VAL A 243 -7.74 -12.96 21.43
CA VAL A 243 -8.16 -12.25 20.24
C VAL A 243 -7.25 -12.59 19.07
N ILE A 244 -7.82 -12.60 17.85
CA ILE A 244 -7.08 -12.83 16.62
C ILE A 244 -6.72 -11.47 16.02
N PHE A 245 -5.40 -11.19 15.92
CA PHE A 245 -4.92 -9.95 15.31
C PHE A 245 -5.52 -9.75 13.89
N PRO A 246 -6.00 -8.54 13.51
CA PRO A 246 -5.79 -7.24 14.14
C PRO A 246 -6.86 -6.80 15.15
N ALA A 247 -7.78 -7.67 15.58
CA ALA A 247 -8.70 -7.36 16.66
C ALA A 247 -7.94 -7.01 17.95
N VAL A 248 -8.57 -6.24 18.83
CA VAL A 248 -7.97 -5.76 20.08
C VAL A 248 -8.88 -6.10 21.25
N GLY A 249 -8.31 -6.75 22.27
CA GLY A 249 -8.94 -6.94 23.56
C GLY A 249 -8.50 -5.87 24.56
N THR A 250 -9.41 -5.43 25.44
CA THR A 250 -9.08 -4.40 26.44
C THR A 250 -9.83 -4.63 27.76
N TRP A 251 -9.09 -4.70 28.85
CA TRP A 251 -9.62 -4.73 30.20
C TRP A 251 -9.92 -3.34 30.74
N GLN A 252 -11.06 -3.20 31.43
CA GLN A 252 -11.45 -2.00 32.15
C GLN A 252 -12.02 -2.32 33.52
N VAL A 253 -11.79 -1.47 34.52
CA VAL A 253 -12.40 -1.55 35.85
C VAL A 253 -13.78 -0.92 35.79
N ALA A 254 -14.84 -1.69 36.06
CA ALA A 254 -16.22 -1.23 36.13
C ALA A 254 -16.68 -0.91 37.56
N LEU A 255 -16.20 -1.69 38.54
CA LEU A 255 -16.51 -1.51 39.96
C LEU A 255 -15.24 -1.86 40.76
N GLY A 256 -14.88 -1.02 41.74
CA GLY A 256 -13.79 -1.28 42.68
C GLY A 256 -13.08 0.00 43.10
N PRO A 257 -12.08 -0.09 43.97
CA PRO A 257 -11.35 1.06 44.44
C PRO A 257 -10.40 1.62 43.37
N PRO A 258 -10.03 2.90 43.48
CA PRO A 258 -9.06 3.51 42.52
C PRO A 258 -7.64 2.92 42.61
N SER A 259 -7.40 2.06 43.61
CA SER A 259 -6.12 1.34 43.77
C SER A 259 -5.95 0.15 42.83
N ILE A 260 -7.00 -0.26 42.11
CA ILE A 260 -6.90 -1.36 41.16
C ILE A 260 -5.97 -1.00 40.02
N VAL A 261 -4.97 -1.87 39.81
CA VAL A 261 -4.00 -1.78 38.73
C VAL A 261 -4.04 -3.05 37.90
N ILE A 262 -4.30 -2.92 36.61
CA ILE A 262 -4.20 -3.99 35.59
C ILE A 262 -2.81 -3.87 34.98
N ALA A 263 -2.02 -4.92 35.01
CA ALA A 263 -0.61 -4.86 34.59
C ALA A 263 -0.44 -4.59 33.09
N ASP A 264 -1.27 -5.24 32.25
CA ASP A 264 -1.40 -5.00 30.82
C ASP A 264 -2.88 -5.09 30.43
N ILE A 265 -3.43 -3.99 30.00
CA ILE A 265 -4.87 -3.91 29.66
C ILE A 265 -5.22 -4.69 28.39
N ASN A 266 -4.24 -5.03 27.55
CA ASN A 266 -4.46 -5.75 26.30
C ASN A 266 -4.10 -7.25 26.37
N ASP A 267 -3.48 -7.70 27.47
CA ASP A 267 -3.25 -9.13 27.69
C ASP A 267 -4.48 -9.78 28.33
N PRO A 268 -5.15 -10.75 27.66
CA PRO A 268 -6.31 -11.43 28.24
C PRO A 268 -6.00 -12.13 29.57
N ASN A 269 -4.75 -12.57 29.80
CA ASN A 269 -4.32 -13.31 30.98
C ASN A 269 -3.49 -12.45 31.96
N THR A 270 -3.65 -11.15 31.93
CA THR A 270 -2.89 -10.20 32.76
C THR A 270 -3.17 -10.36 34.24
N SER A 271 -2.27 -9.89 35.09
CA SER A 271 -2.52 -9.78 36.53
C SER A 271 -3.24 -8.48 36.89
N VAL A 272 -4.13 -8.56 37.88
CA VAL A 272 -4.77 -7.41 38.50
C VAL A 272 -4.44 -7.38 39.99
N SER A 273 -4.17 -6.18 40.52
CA SER A 273 -3.81 -5.95 41.92
C SER A 273 -4.60 -4.78 42.51
N GLY A 274 -4.53 -4.60 43.83
CA GLY A 274 -5.20 -3.49 44.50
C GLY A 274 -6.69 -3.70 44.73
N LEU A 275 -7.18 -4.95 44.61
CA LEU A 275 -8.56 -5.32 44.86
C LEU A 275 -8.93 -5.11 46.35
N ALA A 276 -10.13 -4.58 46.61
CA ALA A 276 -10.64 -4.38 47.96
C ALA A 276 -11.59 -5.51 48.40
N VAL A 277 -11.75 -5.64 49.72
CA VAL A 277 -12.80 -6.50 50.28
C VAL A 277 -14.16 -6.06 49.71
N GLY A 278 -14.94 -7.03 49.27
CA GLY A 278 -16.21 -6.80 48.55
C GLY A 278 -16.15 -7.32 47.14
N GLU A 279 -17.05 -6.84 46.31
CA GLU A 279 -17.10 -7.16 44.89
C GLU A 279 -16.29 -6.16 44.06
N ASN A 280 -15.44 -6.65 43.21
CA ASN A 280 -14.70 -5.87 42.19
C ASN A 280 -15.11 -6.41 40.85
N ILE A 281 -15.49 -5.54 39.89
CA ILE A 281 -15.96 -5.95 38.56
C ILE A 281 -15.03 -5.39 37.51
N LEU A 282 -14.52 -6.26 36.64
CA LEU A 282 -13.78 -5.89 35.44
C LEU A 282 -14.57 -6.30 34.19
N ILE A 283 -14.33 -5.56 33.11
CA ILE A 283 -14.95 -5.82 31.81
C ILE A 283 -13.85 -6.13 30.81
N TRP A 284 -13.98 -7.22 30.08
CA TRP A 284 -13.23 -7.54 28.89
C TRP A 284 -14.01 -7.08 27.67
N THR A 285 -13.40 -6.25 26.83
CA THR A 285 -13.98 -5.77 25.58
C THR A 285 -13.13 -6.27 24.44
N VAL A 286 -13.74 -6.85 23.42
CA VAL A 286 -13.09 -7.25 22.16
C VAL A 286 -13.63 -6.38 21.04
N GLU A 287 -12.72 -5.67 20.34
CA GLU A 287 -13.01 -4.85 19.16
C GLU A 287 -12.51 -5.58 17.92
N ASN A 288 -13.44 -6.07 17.08
CA ASN A 288 -13.18 -6.85 15.87
C ASN A 288 -13.53 -6.07 14.59
N GLY A 289 -13.23 -4.78 14.58
CA GLY A 289 -13.32 -3.92 13.41
C GLY A 289 -14.71 -3.87 12.78
N VAL A 290 -14.79 -4.28 11.51
CA VAL A 290 -16.02 -4.22 10.70
C VAL A 290 -16.77 -5.55 10.62
N CYS A 291 -16.32 -6.58 11.34
CA CYS A 291 -17.00 -7.87 11.40
C CYS A 291 -18.37 -7.77 12.07
N ALA A 292 -19.21 -8.81 11.93
CA ALA A 292 -20.56 -8.82 12.48
C ALA A 292 -20.59 -8.65 14.02
N ASN A 293 -19.58 -9.21 14.72
CA ASN A 293 -19.32 -9.03 16.14
C ASN A 293 -18.31 -7.91 16.42
N ALA A 294 -18.52 -6.75 15.81
CA ALA A 294 -17.56 -5.63 15.82
C ALA A 294 -17.06 -5.23 17.21
N VAL A 295 -17.95 -5.21 18.20
CA VAL A 295 -17.62 -4.97 19.61
C VAL A 295 -18.44 -5.89 20.48
N THR A 296 -17.76 -6.69 21.30
CA THR A 296 -18.38 -7.55 22.32
C THR A 296 -17.79 -7.25 23.68
N THR A 297 -18.55 -7.49 24.75
CA THR A 297 -18.13 -7.23 26.13
C THR A 297 -18.61 -8.34 27.05
N ASP A 298 -17.78 -8.70 28.02
CA ASP A 298 -18.15 -9.60 29.11
C ASP A 298 -17.55 -9.13 30.43
N ARG A 299 -18.07 -9.63 31.54
CA ARG A 299 -17.72 -9.19 32.90
C ARG A 299 -17.20 -10.36 33.73
N VAL A 300 -16.23 -10.08 34.58
CA VAL A 300 -15.82 -10.96 35.67
C VAL A 300 -16.03 -10.24 37.01
N SER A 301 -16.71 -10.90 37.95
CA SER A 301 -16.81 -10.47 39.34
C SER A 301 -15.73 -11.16 40.18
N ILE A 302 -14.95 -10.36 40.90
CA ILE A 302 -13.93 -10.85 41.83
C ILE A 302 -14.36 -10.49 43.26
N PHE A 303 -14.80 -11.50 43.99
CA PHE A 303 -15.23 -11.36 45.37
C PHE A 303 -14.06 -11.55 46.32
N VAL A 304 -13.73 -10.53 47.10
CA VAL A 304 -12.67 -10.58 48.11
C VAL A 304 -13.27 -10.66 49.49
N PHE A 305 -13.06 -11.77 50.13
CA PHE A 305 -13.54 -12.04 51.49
C PHE A 305 -12.48 -11.59 52.52
N ASP A 306 -12.98 -11.02 53.64
CA ASP A 306 -12.12 -10.65 54.77
C ASP A 306 -11.95 -11.89 55.72
N GLN A 307 -10.71 -12.36 55.86
CA GLN A 307 -10.38 -13.41 56.78
C GLN A 307 -10.64 -13.06 58.26
N ASN A 308 -10.71 -11.76 58.56
CA ASN A 308 -10.99 -11.25 59.91
C ASN A 308 -12.50 -11.11 60.19
N ASN A 309 -13.39 -11.61 59.32
CA ASN A 309 -14.80 -11.71 59.66
C ASN A 309 -14.97 -12.46 60.97
N PRO A 310 -15.86 -11.95 61.88
CA PRO A 310 -16.10 -12.64 63.17
C PRO A 310 -16.60 -14.08 62.98
N ASP A 311 -16.23 -14.96 63.91
CA ASP A 311 -16.85 -16.25 64.03
C ASP A 311 -18.37 -16.07 64.24
N ALA A 312 -19.17 -17.07 63.82
CA ALA A 312 -20.60 -17.05 63.99
C ALA A 312 -20.98 -17.06 65.47
N ASP A 313 -21.62 -16.00 65.91
CA ASP A 313 -22.19 -15.88 67.23
C ASP A 313 -23.70 -15.62 67.11
N ALA A 314 -24.53 -16.45 67.64
CA ALA A 314 -25.99 -16.34 67.62
C ALA A 314 -26.54 -15.42 68.69
N GLY A 315 -25.69 -14.89 69.54
CA GLY A 315 -26.11 -14.16 70.73
C GLY A 315 -26.60 -15.04 71.88
N PRO A 316 -26.95 -14.48 73.02
CA PRO A 316 -27.36 -15.24 74.18
C PRO A 316 -28.74 -15.91 74.01
N ASP A 317 -28.91 -17.05 74.71
CA ASP A 317 -30.17 -17.76 74.81
C ASP A 317 -31.25 -16.78 75.35
N GLN A 318 -32.45 -16.86 74.77
CA GLN A 318 -33.58 -15.99 75.16
C GLN A 318 -34.74 -16.80 75.78
N GLN A 319 -35.35 -16.21 76.75
CA GLN A 319 -36.59 -16.76 77.38
C GLN A 319 -37.72 -15.77 77.20
N VAL A 320 -38.79 -16.20 76.55
CA VAL A 320 -39.97 -15.38 76.32
C VAL A 320 -41.22 -16.09 76.90
N CYS A 321 -42.12 -15.30 77.44
CA CYS A 321 -43.36 -15.81 78.07
C CYS A 321 -44.57 -15.33 77.25
N THR A 322 -45.58 -16.20 77.11
CA THR A 322 -46.83 -15.81 76.48
C THR A 322 -47.48 -14.64 77.22
N PRO A 323 -48.15 -13.69 76.60
CA PRO A 323 -48.56 -13.69 75.18
C PRO A 323 -47.47 -13.23 74.15
N LEU A 324 -46.25 -12.94 74.59
CA LEU A 324 -45.16 -12.63 73.69
C LEU A 324 -44.72 -13.88 72.94
N THR A 325 -44.73 -13.87 71.61
CA THR A 325 -44.31 -14.95 70.71
C THR A 325 -43.16 -14.59 69.78
N ASN A 326 -42.66 -13.34 69.88
CA ASN A 326 -41.54 -12.86 69.06
C ASN A 326 -40.30 -12.71 69.93
N ALA A 327 -39.17 -13.13 69.39
CA ALA A 327 -37.83 -12.87 69.90
C ALA A 327 -36.96 -12.18 68.85
N PHE A 328 -36.03 -11.34 69.26
CA PHE A 328 -35.09 -10.71 68.37
C PHE A 328 -33.80 -11.51 68.33
N MET A 329 -33.42 -11.93 67.12
CA MET A 329 -32.14 -12.64 66.90
C MET A 329 -31.01 -11.62 66.72
N ALA A 330 -29.87 -11.87 67.34
CA ALA A 330 -28.70 -10.94 67.38
C ALA A 330 -27.43 -11.70 67.00
N GLY A 331 -27.35 -12.13 65.75
CA GLY A 331 -26.16 -12.76 65.22
C GLY A 331 -25.01 -11.76 65.03
N SER A 332 -23.80 -12.25 65.06
CA SER A 332 -22.60 -11.48 64.70
C SER A 332 -22.76 -10.85 63.33
N SER A 333 -22.33 -9.58 63.16
CA SER A 333 -22.35 -8.92 61.87
C SER A 333 -21.22 -9.46 61.00
N VAL A 334 -21.48 -9.64 59.70
CA VAL A 334 -20.53 -10.11 58.71
C VAL A 334 -20.21 -8.98 57.69
N THR A 335 -19.00 -8.99 57.17
CA THR A 335 -18.57 -8.06 56.11
C THR A 335 -18.84 -8.70 54.74
N PHE A 336 -19.61 -8.00 53.88
CA PHE A 336 -19.83 -8.45 52.49
C PHE A 336 -18.50 -8.77 51.80
N PRO A 337 -18.38 -9.84 50.99
CA PRO A 337 -19.45 -10.70 50.47
C PRO A 337 -19.84 -11.90 51.35
N ALA A 338 -19.32 -12.03 52.59
CA ALA A 338 -19.73 -13.07 53.50
C ALA A 338 -21.24 -12.89 53.85
N VAL A 339 -21.94 -14.01 54.03
CA VAL A 339 -23.39 -14.04 54.31
C VAL A 339 -23.63 -14.84 55.60
N GLY A 340 -24.41 -14.21 56.52
CA GLY A 340 -24.93 -14.92 57.70
C GLY A 340 -26.35 -15.42 57.43
N THR A 341 -26.62 -16.67 57.75
CA THR A 341 -27.94 -17.30 57.55
C THR A 341 -28.46 -17.94 58.83
N TRP A 342 -29.70 -17.59 59.23
CA TRP A 342 -30.41 -18.29 60.30
C TRP A 342 -31.14 -19.51 59.76
N THR A 343 -31.05 -20.61 60.48
CA THR A 343 -31.77 -21.83 60.15
C THR A 343 -32.49 -22.36 61.41
N LEU A 344 -33.78 -22.67 61.33
CA LEU A 344 -34.49 -23.33 62.40
C LEU A 344 -34.14 -24.81 62.43
N THR A 345 -33.41 -25.27 63.47
CA THR A 345 -32.95 -26.63 63.59
C THR A 345 -33.93 -27.54 64.35
N SER A 346 -34.81 -26.96 65.15
CA SER A 346 -35.85 -27.68 65.93
C SER A 346 -37.02 -26.73 66.31
N GLY A 347 -38.21 -27.24 66.33
CA GLY A 347 -39.43 -26.45 66.68
C GLY A 347 -40.23 -26.00 65.46
N THR A 348 -41.28 -25.16 65.72
CA THR A 348 -42.17 -24.59 64.70
C THR A 348 -42.10 -23.07 64.79
N GLY A 349 -41.25 -22.42 64.11
CA GLY A 349 -41.14 -20.96 64.04
C GLY A 349 -40.98 -20.48 62.58
N VAL A 350 -41.23 -19.19 62.35
CA VAL A 350 -41.07 -18.50 61.05
C VAL A 350 -40.21 -17.29 61.30
N PHE A 351 -39.19 -17.03 60.42
CA PHE A 351 -38.35 -15.83 60.43
C PHE A 351 -39.05 -14.69 59.75
#